data_6fddb0136c789a3936a852dfc61573c2
#
_entry.id   6fddb0136c789a3936a852dfc61573c2
#
_cell.length_a   1.000
_cell.length_b   1.000
_cell.length_c   1.000
_cell.angle_alpha   90.00
_cell.angle_beta   90.00
_cell.angle_gamma   90.00
#
_symmetry.space_group_name_H-M   'P 1'
#
loop_
_entity.id
_entity.type
_entity.pdbx_description
1 polymer ?
#
loop_
_entity_poly.entity_id
_entity_poly.type
_entity_poly.pdbx_seq_one_letter_code
_entity_poly.pdbx_strand_id
1 'polypeptide(L)'
;MFAVATSLPALAVANGQTTHVWITEEAVRLLPDGELSDLLGRPELRDPLINGAMFPDGGYANGDDYGELAHWEPFQQAYLAWIRAQFTPPYDQGEAAAHVAFLMGMASHGMADENFDSLFMERSRRYDPGWQTENSDLD
;
A
#
# COMPACT_ATOMS: atom_id res chain seq x y z
N MET A 1 -26.72 37.37 -0.35
CA MET A 1 -25.51 36.76 0.27
C MET A 1 -25.58 35.30 -0.03
N PHE A 2 -24.87 34.85 -1.09
CA PHE A 2 -24.87 33.44 -1.53
C PHE A 2 -23.69 32.74 -0.86
N ALA A 3 -23.96 31.70 -0.06
CA ALA A 3 -22.94 30.85 0.50
C ALA A 3 -22.48 29.90 -0.61
N VAL A 4 -21.22 30.03 -1.03
CA VAL A 4 -20.56 29.06 -1.90
C VAL A 4 -20.15 27.87 -0.98
N ALA A 5 -20.88 26.77 -1.12
CA ALA A 5 -20.46 25.51 -0.52
C ALA A 5 -19.29 24.99 -1.36
N THR A 6 -18.07 25.12 -0.84
CA THR A 6 -16.90 24.42 -1.37
C THR A 6 -17.00 22.96 -0.98
N SER A 7 -17.47 22.11 -1.90
CA SER A 7 -17.31 20.67 -1.75
C SER A 7 -15.81 20.35 -1.85
N LEU A 8 -15.21 19.92 -0.75
CA LEU A 8 -13.91 19.30 -0.80
C LEU A 8 -14.04 17.99 -1.61
N PRO A 9 -13.14 17.71 -2.55
CA PRO A 9 -13.16 16.42 -3.22
C PRO A 9 -13.00 15.32 -2.16
N ALA A 10 -13.95 14.39 -2.12
CA ALA A 10 -13.77 13.17 -1.35
C ALA A 10 -12.63 12.41 -2.04
N LEU A 11 -11.48 12.28 -1.37
CA LEU A 11 -10.42 11.41 -1.81
C LEU A 11 -11.01 9.99 -1.88
N ALA A 12 -11.16 9.47 -3.08
CA ALA A 12 -11.49 8.08 -3.30
C ALA A 12 -10.23 7.25 -2.98
N VAL A 13 -10.12 6.83 -1.72
CA VAL A 13 -9.12 5.85 -1.31
C VAL A 13 -9.70 4.49 -1.70
N ALA A 14 -9.08 3.80 -2.65
CA ALA A 14 -9.59 2.53 -3.21
C ALA A 14 -9.85 1.47 -2.12
N ASN A 15 -8.93 1.36 -1.16
CA ASN A 15 -9.10 0.64 0.10
C ASN A 15 -8.69 1.56 1.24
N GLY A 16 -9.51 1.74 2.27
CA GLY A 16 -9.10 2.56 3.41
C GLY A 16 -7.82 2.04 4.07
N GLN A 17 -6.99 2.93 4.62
CA GLN A 17 -5.71 2.58 5.27
C GLN A 17 -5.83 1.42 6.27
N THR A 18 -6.94 1.33 7.00
CA THR A 18 -7.22 0.22 7.91
C THR A 18 -7.36 -1.13 7.19
N THR A 19 -7.87 -1.14 5.95
CA THR A 19 -7.98 -2.33 5.13
C THR A 19 -6.59 -2.83 4.72
N HIS A 20 -5.70 -1.94 4.26
CA HIS A 20 -4.33 -2.30 3.92
C HIS A 20 -3.54 -2.82 5.13
N VAL A 21 -3.70 -2.21 6.29
CA VAL A 21 -3.11 -2.72 7.53
C VAL A 21 -3.58 -4.14 7.82
N TRP A 22 -4.90 -4.37 7.78
CA TRP A 22 -5.47 -5.70 8.05
C TRP A 22 -5.00 -6.74 7.03
N ILE A 23 -5.03 -6.41 5.73
CA ILE A 23 -4.55 -7.31 4.66
C ILE A 23 -3.08 -7.68 4.89
N THR A 24 -2.24 -6.70 5.24
CA THR A 24 -0.82 -6.91 5.46
C THR A 24 -0.56 -7.81 6.68
N GLU A 25 -1.27 -7.59 7.79
CA GLU A 25 -1.16 -8.44 8.99
C GLU A 25 -1.64 -9.88 8.70
N GLU A 26 -2.73 -10.04 7.96
CA GLU A 26 -3.22 -11.37 7.54
C GLU A 26 -2.26 -12.04 6.56
N ALA A 27 -1.66 -11.31 5.63
CA ALA A 27 -0.66 -11.85 4.71
C ALA A 27 0.55 -12.39 5.47
N VAL A 28 1.07 -11.66 6.46
CA VAL A 28 2.16 -12.16 7.32
C VAL A 28 1.76 -13.42 8.07
N ARG A 29 0.55 -13.45 8.63
CA ARG A 29 0.04 -14.63 9.35
C ARG A 29 -0.10 -15.87 8.47
N LEU A 30 -0.31 -15.69 7.17
CA LEU A 30 -0.48 -16.77 6.19
C LEU A 30 0.82 -17.15 5.47
N LEU A 31 1.93 -16.47 5.72
CA LEU A 31 3.22 -16.86 5.15
C LEU A 31 3.58 -18.29 5.55
N PRO A 32 4.15 -19.07 4.63
CA PRO A 32 4.77 -20.33 4.97
C PRO A 32 5.90 -20.14 5.98
N ASP A 33 6.11 -21.14 6.84
CA ASP A 33 7.25 -21.13 7.76
C ASP A 33 8.57 -20.96 7.02
N GLY A 34 9.39 -20.00 7.47
CA GLY A 34 10.68 -19.69 6.84
C GLY A 34 11.25 -18.35 7.27
N GLU A 35 12.37 -17.98 6.68
CA GLU A 35 13.12 -16.76 7.06
C GLU A 35 12.27 -15.48 6.97
N LEU A 36 11.39 -15.38 5.97
CA LEU A 36 10.56 -14.21 5.80
C LEU A 36 9.46 -14.13 6.86
N SER A 37 8.78 -15.24 7.17
CA SER A 37 7.78 -15.28 8.24
C SER A 37 8.41 -15.02 9.61
N ASP A 38 9.61 -15.57 9.85
CA ASP A 38 10.38 -15.33 11.06
C ASP A 38 10.78 -13.85 11.21
N LEU A 39 11.16 -13.22 10.11
CA LEU A 39 11.51 -11.80 10.08
C LEU A 39 10.29 -10.92 10.35
N LEU A 40 9.25 -11.06 9.53
CA LEU A 40 8.07 -10.18 9.59
C LEU A 40 7.18 -10.44 10.81
N GLY A 41 7.32 -11.60 11.44
CA GLY A 41 6.65 -11.93 12.70
C GLY A 41 7.26 -11.27 13.94
N ARG A 42 8.39 -10.57 13.82
CA ARG A 42 9.05 -9.92 14.98
C ARG A 42 8.28 -8.68 15.41
N PRO A 43 7.96 -8.52 16.70
CA PRO A 43 7.18 -7.38 17.19
C PRO A 43 7.79 -6.02 16.85
N GLU A 44 9.13 -5.90 16.88
CA GLU A 44 9.85 -4.66 16.59
C GLU A 44 9.79 -4.24 15.10
N LEU A 45 9.44 -5.16 14.22
CA LEU A 45 9.30 -4.88 12.78
C LEU A 45 7.86 -4.61 12.34
N ARG A 46 6.90 -4.73 13.28
CA ARG A 46 5.49 -4.45 13.00
C ARG A 46 5.27 -3.01 12.53
N ASP A 47 5.82 -2.03 13.25
CA ASP A 47 5.63 -0.62 12.90
C ASP A 47 6.21 -0.26 11.53
N PRO A 48 7.46 -0.62 11.18
CA PRO A 48 7.96 -0.46 9.81
C PRO A 48 7.07 -1.13 8.74
N LEU A 49 6.61 -2.35 8.97
CA LEU A 49 5.72 -3.08 8.06
C LEU A 49 4.41 -2.32 7.83
N ILE A 50 3.74 -1.90 8.90
CA ILE A 50 2.46 -1.17 8.81
C ILE A 50 2.64 0.21 8.18
N ASN A 51 3.72 0.92 8.50
CA ASN A 51 4.04 2.19 7.86
C ASN A 51 4.25 2.00 6.34
N GLY A 52 4.90 0.92 5.92
CA GLY A 52 5.02 0.55 4.51
C GLY A 52 3.66 0.31 3.86
N ALA A 53 2.76 -0.41 4.54
CA ALA A 53 1.41 -0.68 4.06
C ALA A 53 0.53 0.56 3.91
N MET A 54 0.84 1.65 4.62
CA MET A 54 0.10 2.92 4.54
C MET A 54 0.81 3.97 3.68
N PHE A 55 2.07 3.75 3.32
CA PHE A 55 2.91 4.76 2.70
C PHE A 55 2.39 5.28 1.36
N PRO A 56 1.92 4.43 0.40
CA PRO A 56 1.41 4.92 -0.87
C PRO A 56 0.23 5.88 -0.70
N ASP A 57 -0.77 5.51 0.06
CA ASP A 57 -1.95 6.34 0.35
C ASP A 57 -1.62 7.64 1.09
N GLY A 58 -0.55 7.64 1.89
CA GLY A 58 -0.05 8.83 2.56
C GLY A 58 0.32 9.95 1.61
N GLY A 59 0.79 9.62 0.41
CA GLY A 59 1.10 10.59 -0.64
C GLY A 59 -0.14 11.33 -1.11
N TYR A 60 -1.22 10.63 -1.37
CA TYR A 60 -2.50 11.25 -1.76
C TYR A 60 -3.05 12.16 -0.65
N ALA A 61 -2.96 11.73 0.60
CA ALA A 61 -3.41 12.53 1.73
C ALA A 61 -2.66 13.88 1.85
N ASN A 62 -1.40 13.90 1.44
CA ASN A 62 -0.56 15.10 1.42
C ASN A 62 -0.62 15.90 0.10
N GLY A 63 -1.23 15.32 -0.95
CA GLY A 63 -1.24 15.91 -2.29
C GLY A 63 0.13 15.82 -2.99
N ASP A 64 0.92 14.81 -2.67
CA ASP A 64 2.24 14.57 -3.23
C ASP A 64 2.20 13.49 -4.32
N ASP A 65 2.95 13.70 -5.39
CA ASP A 65 3.02 12.79 -6.54
C ASP A 65 3.63 11.41 -6.20
N TYR A 66 4.34 11.31 -5.06
CA TYR A 66 4.96 10.04 -4.70
C TYR A 66 3.92 8.95 -4.37
N GLY A 67 2.72 9.34 -3.96
CA GLY A 67 1.65 8.40 -3.66
C GLY A 67 1.38 7.48 -4.84
N GLU A 68 1.10 8.05 -6.01
CA GLU A 68 0.91 7.29 -7.25
C GLU A 68 2.10 6.39 -7.57
N LEU A 69 3.33 6.93 -7.52
CA LEU A 69 4.53 6.17 -7.83
C LEU A 69 4.76 5.00 -6.88
N ALA A 70 4.45 5.17 -5.59
CA ALA A 70 4.72 4.18 -4.55
C ALA A 70 3.81 2.95 -4.62
N HIS A 71 2.66 3.03 -5.29
CA HIS A 71 1.77 1.89 -5.51
C HIS A 71 2.40 0.85 -6.45
N TRP A 72 3.32 1.24 -7.32
CA TRP A 72 3.76 0.44 -8.45
C TRP A 72 5.13 -0.21 -8.27
N GLU A 73 5.30 -1.35 -8.91
CA GLU A 73 6.53 -2.16 -8.86
C GLU A 73 7.82 -1.38 -9.16
N PRO A 74 7.91 -0.43 -10.12
CA PRO A 74 9.15 0.31 -10.37
C PRO A 74 9.68 1.06 -9.15
N PHE A 75 8.81 1.65 -8.33
CA PHE A 75 9.21 2.32 -7.10
C PHE A 75 9.73 1.32 -6.07
N GLN A 76 9.02 0.20 -5.89
CA GLN A 76 9.41 -0.87 -4.97
C GLN A 76 10.77 -1.48 -5.36
N GLN A 77 11.01 -1.68 -6.66
CA GLN A 77 12.29 -2.17 -7.18
C GLN A 77 13.42 -1.16 -6.96
N ALA A 78 13.16 0.13 -7.15
CA ALA A 78 14.13 1.19 -6.87
C ALA A 78 14.50 1.23 -5.38
N TYR A 79 13.50 1.08 -4.50
CA TYR A 79 13.71 1.03 -3.07
C TYR A 79 14.49 -0.23 -2.63
N LEU A 80 14.19 -1.38 -3.21
CA LEU A 80 14.99 -2.61 -3.01
C LEU A 80 16.45 -2.42 -3.45
N ALA A 81 16.67 -1.79 -4.59
CA ALA A 81 18.03 -1.49 -5.07
C ALA A 81 18.77 -0.55 -4.11
N TRP A 82 18.08 0.45 -3.57
CA TRP A 82 18.62 1.34 -2.55
C TRP A 82 19.00 0.59 -1.27
N ILE A 83 18.13 -0.29 -0.74
CA ILE A 83 18.45 -1.14 0.42
C ILE A 83 19.75 -1.91 0.17
N ARG A 84 19.88 -2.55 -0.99
CA ARG A 84 21.08 -3.33 -1.36
C ARG A 84 22.34 -2.48 -1.48
N ALA A 85 22.20 -1.20 -1.81
CA ALA A 85 23.32 -0.28 -1.89
C ALA A 85 23.76 0.27 -0.53
N GLN A 86 22.82 0.39 0.41
CA GLN A 86 23.08 0.96 1.74
C GLN A 86 23.55 -0.09 2.75
N PHE A 87 23.07 -1.32 2.63
CA PHE A 87 23.29 -2.37 3.62
C PHE A 87 24.01 -3.58 3.01
N THR A 88 24.73 -4.32 3.87
CA THR A 88 25.39 -5.58 3.50
C THR A 88 24.54 -6.75 4.04
N PRO A 89 24.39 -7.86 3.29
CA PRO A 89 23.73 -9.06 3.81
C PRO A 89 24.38 -9.61 5.09
N PRO A 90 23.62 -10.24 5.96
CA PRO A 90 22.19 -10.51 5.88
C PRO A 90 21.36 -9.26 6.22
N TYR A 91 20.15 -9.13 5.61
CA TYR A 91 19.26 -7.98 5.79
C TYR A 91 18.21 -8.20 6.89
N ASP A 92 18.42 -9.15 7.76
CA ASP A 92 17.47 -9.62 8.77
C ASP A 92 17.68 -8.98 10.14
N GLN A 93 18.55 -7.97 10.27
CA GLN A 93 18.88 -7.32 11.53
C GLN A 93 18.97 -5.81 11.42
N GLY A 94 18.76 -5.14 12.56
CA GLY A 94 18.95 -3.70 12.70
C GLY A 94 18.10 -2.89 11.71
N GLU A 95 18.67 -1.82 11.20
CA GLU A 95 18.01 -0.89 10.29
C GLU A 95 17.65 -1.54 8.95
N ALA A 96 18.50 -2.45 8.44
CA ALA A 96 18.21 -3.18 7.21
C ALA A 96 16.90 -3.99 7.31
N ALA A 97 16.68 -4.66 8.43
CA ALA A 97 15.45 -5.42 8.68
C ALA A 97 14.20 -4.52 8.68
N ALA A 98 14.30 -3.33 9.25
CA ALA A 98 13.21 -2.36 9.25
C ALA A 98 12.87 -1.89 7.82
N HIS A 99 13.88 -1.63 6.99
CA HIS A 99 13.67 -1.28 5.58
C HIS A 99 13.08 -2.44 4.77
N VAL A 100 13.48 -3.68 5.04
CA VAL A 100 12.87 -4.86 4.41
C VAL A 100 11.41 -4.98 4.82
N ALA A 101 11.09 -4.82 6.10
CA ALA A 101 9.71 -4.87 6.58
C ALA A 101 8.85 -3.77 5.94
N PHE A 102 9.37 -2.54 5.85
CA PHE A 102 8.70 -1.44 5.18
C PHE A 102 8.44 -1.72 3.69
N LEU A 103 9.44 -2.23 2.97
CA LEU A 103 9.28 -2.65 1.57
C LEU A 103 8.19 -3.72 1.42
N MET A 104 8.15 -4.70 2.31
CA MET A 104 7.11 -5.75 2.27
C MET A 104 5.72 -5.19 2.55
N GLY A 105 5.60 -4.18 3.41
CA GLY A 105 4.36 -3.44 3.61
C GLY A 105 3.88 -2.74 2.34
N MET A 106 4.77 -2.02 1.64
CA MET A 106 4.44 -1.39 0.35
C MET A 106 4.05 -2.41 -0.71
N ALA A 107 4.75 -3.54 -0.80
CA ALA A 107 4.42 -4.59 -1.75
C ALA A 107 3.04 -5.22 -1.46
N SER A 108 2.70 -5.40 -0.19
CA SER A 108 1.38 -5.86 0.23
C SER A 108 0.28 -4.87 -0.17
N HIS A 109 0.53 -3.56 -0.02
CA HIS A 109 -0.39 -2.50 -0.43
C HIS A 109 -0.67 -2.56 -1.93
N GLY A 110 0.36 -2.45 -2.77
CA GLY A 110 0.21 -2.47 -4.22
C GLY A 110 -0.46 -3.74 -4.75
N MET A 111 -0.13 -4.90 -4.20
CA MET A 111 -0.81 -6.16 -4.55
C MET A 111 -2.28 -6.19 -4.15
N ALA A 112 -2.64 -5.57 -3.03
CA ALA A 112 -4.04 -5.47 -2.60
C ALA A 112 -4.84 -4.60 -3.58
N ASP A 113 -4.30 -3.46 -3.99
CA ASP A 113 -4.96 -2.54 -4.93
C ASP A 113 -5.07 -3.15 -6.32
N GLU A 114 -3.99 -3.74 -6.84
CA GLU A 114 -4.03 -4.42 -8.13
C GLU A 114 -5.12 -5.51 -8.17
N ASN A 115 -5.23 -6.31 -7.12
CA ASN A 115 -6.28 -7.32 -7.03
C ASN A 115 -7.67 -6.71 -6.87
N PHE A 116 -7.80 -5.64 -6.09
CA PHE A 116 -9.07 -4.95 -5.90
C PHE A 116 -9.56 -4.35 -7.22
N ASP A 117 -8.73 -3.57 -7.91
CA ASP A 117 -9.07 -2.89 -9.14
C ASP A 117 -9.35 -3.85 -10.28
N SER A 118 -8.49 -4.85 -10.49
CA SER A 118 -8.62 -5.79 -11.60
C SER A 118 -9.74 -6.82 -11.43
N LEU A 119 -10.02 -7.25 -10.19
CA LEU A 119 -10.96 -8.35 -9.95
C LEU A 119 -12.29 -7.88 -9.35
N PHE A 120 -12.24 -6.99 -8.36
CA PHE A 120 -13.43 -6.59 -7.62
C PHE A 120 -14.14 -5.39 -8.27
N MET A 121 -13.41 -4.33 -8.58
CA MET A 121 -13.98 -3.10 -9.12
C MET A 121 -14.64 -3.33 -10.48
N GLU A 122 -14.00 -4.09 -11.36
CA GLU A 122 -14.57 -4.41 -12.66
C GLU A 122 -15.88 -5.21 -12.54
N ARG A 123 -15.95 -6.14 -11.59
CA ARG A 123 -17.18 -6.90 -11.31
C ARG A 123 -18.26 -6.03 -10.70
N SER A 124 -17.90 -5.18 -9.74
CA SER A 124 -18.81 -4.25 -9.08
C SER A 124 -19.44 -3.29 -10.08
N ARG A 125 -18.65 -2.70 -10.98
CA ARG A 125 -19.13 -1.81 -12.06
C ARG A 125 -20.18 -2.47 -12.96
N ARG A 126 -20.14 -3.78 -13.12
CA ARG A 126 -21.16 -4.53 -13.93
C ARG A 126 -22.50 -4.66 -13.23
N TYR A 127 -22.52 -4.65 -11.91
CA TYR A 127 -23.71 -4.88 -11.11
C TYR A 127 -24.30 -3.60 -10.50
N ASP A 128 -23.55 -2.52 -10.50
CA ASP A 128 -23.98 -1.21 -9.98
C ASP A 128 -23.93 -0.12 -11.07
N PRO A 129 -24.95 -0.07 -11.94
CA PRO A 129 -24.99 0.89 -13.05
C PRO A 129 -25.03 2.37 -12.60
N GLY A 130 -25.38 2.66 -11.36
CA GLY A 130 -25.36 4.03 -10.80
C GLY A 130 -23.96 4.59 -10.62
N TRP A 131 -22.96 3.72 -10.48
CA TRP A 131 -21.58 4.11 -10.27
C TRP A 131 -20.82 4.47 -11.55
N GLN A 132 -21.28 3.94 -12.69
CA GLN A 132 -20.65 4.14 -14.00
C GLN A 132 -20.70 5.59 -14.51
N THR A 133 -21.55 6.42 -13.95
CA THR A 133 -21.78 7.79 -14.45
C THR A 133 -20.97 8.85 -13.71
N GLU A 134 -20.45 8.57 -12.50
CA GLU A 134 -19.79 9.59 -11.68
C GLU A 134 -18.27 9.43 -11.57
N ASN A 135 -17.71 8.26 -11.90
CA ASN A 135 -16.29 7.95 -11.69
C ASN A 135 -15.60 7.36 -12.94
N SER A 136 -16.14 7.52 -14.12
CA SER A 136 -15.49 7.05 -15.37
C SER A 136 -14.23 7.83 -15.77
N ASP A 137 -13.91 8.88 -15.03
CA ASP A 137 -12.77 9.78 -15.30
C ASP A 137 -11.65 9.66 -14.26
N LEU A 138 -11.67 8.60 -13.43
CA LEU A 138 -10.66 8.33 -12.40
C LEU A 138 -9.75 7.13 -12.76
N ASP A 139 -9.48 6.93 -14.05
CA ASP A 139 -8.41 6.07 -14.55
C ASP A 139 -7.13 6.89 -14.78
#